data_7207e6cd9d843f116f9c1c85531864b8
#
_entry.id   7207e6cd9d843f116f9c1c85531864b8
#
_cell.length_a   1.000
_cell.length_b   1.000
_cell.length_c   1.000
_cell.angle_alpha   90.00
_cell.angle_beta   90.00
_cell.angle_gamma   90.00
#
_symmetry.space_group_name_H-M   'P 1'
#
loop_
_entity.id
_entity.type
_entity.pdbx_description
1 polymer ?
#
loop_
_entity_poly.entity_id
_entity_poly.type
_entity_poly.pdbx_seq_one_letter_code
_entity_poly.pdbx_strand_id
1 'polypeptide(L)'
;MLMTITPAEMKALETRFMAENNIPGALLMEHAALGVVDAIGRYADKGTVVFLCGPGNNGGDGYAAARLWAAQGGTSHIIEITADVHGDALLNRQKALEAGISCEIASEDISFDLPRCDVIVDALFGTGLARPVTGAAGHLIHCAYDMHLDFGTPIIAVDIPSGIDGTTGSQLGWDAIRATETVTFHRIKQGLLLGDAPDFVGKITVHPISIPLSDELDRSYDGLEILEPTDLAERFRRPQICHKGNFGRVVLFCGSRGMAGAAALCANAAMRAGAGLTTILCRESLLPILQMLAPGAMCAVLPERNGLLQPEATEIARKFLDRADAACIGCGLGQTSDVMPILRLFAKADCPVVWDADALNLLAKTDGIFPLKESDVITPHPGEAARLLDCDAEEITEDALAALDRLHDLCGCTVLLKGARTLITDGMTTACNLHTSPALAKGGSGDVLAGIITALLARQLEPLSSLEAAQYGALIHGLAGIRAAKIHGENCTLPTDIVDCIRLDAEGLA
;
A
#
# COMPACT_ATOMS: atom_id res chain seq x y z
N MET A 1 -12.56 3.41 -7.07
CA MET A 1 -12.05 2.23 -6.31
C MET A 1 -11.65 1.15 -7.30
N LEU A 2 -10.44 0.63 -7.20
CA LEU A 2 -9.93 -0.47 -8.01
C LEU A 2 -9.93 -1.77 -7.20
N MET A 3 -9.94 -2.92 -7.91
CA MET A 3 -9.82 -4.25 -7.29
C MET A 3 -8.61 -4.95 -7.88
N THR A 4 -7.84 -5.67 -7.05
CA THR A 4 -6.80 -6.58 -7.54
C THR A 4 -7.41 -7.89 -8.04
N ILE A 5 -6.56 -8.74 -8.62
CA ILE A 5 -6.93 -10.08 -9.07
C ILE A 5 -5.74 -11.03 -8.85
N THR A 6 -5.99 -12.30 -8.54
CA THR A 6 -4.94 -13.31 -8.53
C THR A 6 -4.59 -13.76 -9.96
N PRO A 7 -3.37 -14.27 -10.20
CA PRO A 7 -3.01 -14.86 -11.50
C PRO A 7 -3.96 -15.95 -11.99
N ALA A 8 -4.44 -16.79 -11.07
CA ALA A 8 -5.38 -17.87 -11.39
C ALA A 8 -6.74 -17.34 -11.85
N GLU A 9 -7.26 -16.35 -11.14
CA GLU A 9 -8.53 -15.67 -11.48
C GLU A 9 -8.40 -14.91 -12.80
N MET A 10 -7.29 -14.20 -13.02
CA MET A 10 -7.05 -13.50 -14.29
C MET A 10 -7.07 -14.47 -15.48
N LYS A 11 -6.35 -15.59 -15.37
CA LYS A 11 -6.35 -16.63 -16.38
C LYS A 11 -7.75 -17.22 -16.63
N ALA A 12 -8.52 -17.44 -15.58
CA ALA A 12 -9.90 -17.92 -15.69
C ALA A 12 -10.81 -16.89 -16.39
N LEU A 13 -10.66 -15.60 -16.05
CA LEU A 13 -11.37 -14.49 -16.68
C LEU A 13 -11.05 -14.41 -18.17
N GLU A 14 -9.79 -14.38 -18.55
CA GLU A 14 -9.34 -14.34 -19.95
C GLU A 14 -9.89 -15.52 -20.75
N THR A 15 -9.77 -16.75 -20.20
CA THR A 15 -10.25 -17.96 -20.85
C THR A 15 -11.75 -17.91 -21.10
N ARG A 16 -12.53 -17.50 -20.11
CA ARG A 16 -13.98 -17.33 -20.22
C ARG A 16 -14.35 -16.26 -21.24
N PHE A 17 -13.73 -15.07 -21.14
CA PHE A 17 -13.98 -13.94 -22.02
C PHE A 17 -13.70 -14.28 -23.49
N MET A 18 -12.57 -14.92 -23.77
CA MET A 18 -12.21 -15.39 -25.11
C MET A 18 -13.23 -16.40 -25.67
N ALA A 19 -13.66 -17.36 -24.85
CA ALA A 19 -14.64 -18.37 -25.27
C ALA A 19 -16.03 -17.79 -25.54
N GLU A 20 -16.54 -16.93 -24.66
CA GLU A 20 -17.88 -16.32 -24.77
C GLU A 20 -17.99 -15.33 -25.93
N ASN A 21 -16.92 -14.59 -26.22
CA ASN A 21 -16.90 -13.56 -27.25
C ASN A 21 -16.23 -13.97 -28.55
N ASN A 22 -15.74 -15.23 -28.64
CA ASN A 22 -15.01 -15.74 -29.80
C ASN A 22 -13.81 -14.87 -30.19
N ILE A 23 -13.04 -14.41 -29.18
CA ILE A 23 -11.88 -13.55 -29.35
C ILE A 23 -10.61 -14.43 -29.29
N PRO A 24 -9.71 -14.35 -30.28
CA PRO A 24 -8.44 -15.10 -30.23
C PRO A 24 -7.46 -14.50 -29.21
N GLY A 25 -6.70 -15.34 -28.51
CA GLY A 25 -5.70 -14.90 -27.52
C GLY A 25 -4.64 -13.96 -28.12
N ALA A 26 -4.27 -14.15 -29.38
CA ALA A 26 -3.37 -13.25 -30.10
C ALA A 26 -3.85 -11.79 -30.17
N LEU A 27 -5.17 -11.53 -30.08
CA LEU A 27 -5.70 -10.16 -30.02
C LEU A 27 -5.49 -9.52 -28.63
N LEU A 28 -5.70 -10.29 -27.56
CA LEU A 28 -5.42 -9.79 -26.20
C LEU A 28 -3.92 -9.51 -26.05
N MET A 29 -3.07 -10.37 -26.59
CA MET A 29 -1.61 -10.21 -26.61
C MET A 29 -1.18 -8.94 -27.40
N GLU A 30 -1.85 -8.64 -28.53
CA GLU A 30 -1.60 -7.39 -29.28
C GLU A 30 -1.96 -6.15 -28.45
N HIS A 31 -3.08 -6.19 -27.70
CA HIS A 31 -3.45 -5.08 -26.81
C HIS A 31 -2.51 -4.93 -25.61
N ALA A 32 -2.06 -6.05 -25.02
CA ALA A 32 -1.03 -6.03 -23.98
C ALA A 32 0.27 -5.39 -24.49
N ALA A 33 0.72 -5.77 -25.67
CA ALA A 33 1.90 -5.22 -26.31
C ALA A 33 1.81 -3.73 -26.59
N LEU A 34 0.63 -3.19 -26.92
CA LEU A 34 0.41 -1.73 -27.06
C LEU A 34 0.69 -1.00 -25.75
N GLY A 35 0.24 -1.55 -24.61
CA GLY A 35 0.53 -0.99 -23.28
C GLY A 35 2.03 -0.94 -22.96
N VAL A 36 2.77 -1.98 -23.37
CA VAL A 36 4.24 -2.01 -23.22
C VAL A 36 4.89 -0.93 -24.10
N VAL A 37 4.45 -0.79 -25.36
CA VAL A 37 4.97 0.23 -26.27
C VAL A 37 4.67 1.66 -25.76
N ASP A 38 3.48 1.89 -25.22
CA ASP A 38 3.14 3.16 -24.58
C ASP A 38 4.05 3.46 -23.38
N ALA A 39 4.43 2.43 -22.61
CA ALA A 39 5.39 2.58 -21.53
C ALA A 39 6.79 2.92 -22.05
N ILE A 40 7.27 2.22 -23.07
CA ILE A 40 8.56 2.52 -23.73
C ILE A 40 8.61 3.99 -24.17
N GLY A 41 7.54 4.49 -24.79
CA GLY A 41 7.42 5.87 -25.27
C GLY A 41 7.59 6.95 -24.19
N ARG A 42 7.44 6.61 -22.91
CA ARG A 42 7.71 7.52 -21.79
C ARG A 42 9.19 7.70 -21.48
N TYR A 43 10.02 6.76 -21.89
CA TYR A 43 11.47 6.73 -21.60
C TYR A 43 12.34 6.91 -22.84
N ALA A 44 11.83 6.60 -24.03
CA ALA A 44 12.58 6.70 -25.27
C ALA A 44 11.70 7.21 -26.43
N ASP A 45 12.25 8.12 -27.25
CA ASP A 45 11.64 8.55 -28.51
C ASP A 45 12.38 7.87 -29.68
N LYS A 46 11.81 6.80 -30.22
CA LYS A 46 12.40 5.97 -31.31
C LYS A 46 13.79 5.39 -30.99
N GLY A 47 14.09 5.18 -29.72
CA GLY A 47 15.37 4.65 -29.27
C GLY A 47 15.53 3.15 -29.53
N THR A 48 16.69 2.63 -29.10
CA THR A 48 17.03 1.21 -29.13
C THR A 48 16.46 0.53 -27.88
N VAL A 49 15.68 -0.54 -28.07
CA VAL A 49 15.06 -1.32 -27.00
C VAL A 49 15.50 -2.78 -27.09
N VAL A 50 15.92 -3.33 -25.96
CA VAL A 50 16.22 -4.77 -25.81
C VAL A 50 15.03 -5.44 -25.13
N PHE A 51 14.48 -6.46 -25.78
CA PHE A 51 13.37 -7.26 -25.28
C PHE A 51 13.89 -8.62 -24.84
N LEU A 52 13.82 -8.90 -23.53
CA LEU A 52 14.19 -10.18 -22.94
C LEU A 52 12.96 -11.09 -22.97
N CYS A 53 12.93 -12.08 -23.84
CA CYS A 53 11.75 -12.88 -24.10
C CYS A 53 11.89 -14.31 -23.59
N GLY A 54 10.88 -14.76 -22.81
CA GLY A 54 10.72 -16.14 -22.38
C GLY A 54 9.87 -17.00 -23.36
N PRO A 55 9.71 -18.31 -23.07
CA PRO A 55 8.98 -19.24 -23.95
C PRO A 55 7.45 -19.14 -23.87
N GLY A 56 6.92 -18.48 -22.83
CA GLY A 56 5.48 -18.41 -22.54
C GLY A 56 4.78 -17.19 -23.14
N ASN A 57 3.53 -16.95 -22.72
CA ASN A 57 2.72 -15.82 -23.17
C ASN A 57 3.36 -14.46 -22.88
N ASN A 58 4.04 -14.33 -21.74
CA ASN A 58 4.77 -13.10 -21.40
C ASN A 58 5.84 -12.76 -22.45
N GLY A 59 6.62 -13.78 -22.91
CA GLY A 59 7.51 -13.63 -24.05
C GLY A 59 6.75 -13.28 -25.34
N GLY A 60 5.55 -13.82 -25.52
CA GLY A 60 4.64 -13.50 -26.62
C GLY A 60 4.29 -12.01 -26.66
N ASP A 61 3.98 -11.40 -25.50
CA ASP A 61 3.74 -9.96 -25.37
C ASP A 61 5.02 -9.17 -25.72
N GLY A 62 6.20 -9.67 -25.28
CA GLY A 62 7.50 -9.09 -25.62
C GLY A 62 7.79 -9.12 -27.13
N TYR A 63 7.57 -10.23 -27.83
CA TYR A 63 7.73 -10.32 -29.30
C TYR A 63 6.77 -9.37 -30.03
N ALA A 64 5.51 -9.29 -29.58
CA ALA A 64 4.53 -8.37 -30.16
C ALA A 64 4.93 -6.91 -29.94
N ALA A 65 5.38 -6.56 -28.74
CA ALA A 65 5.83 -5.21 -28.40
C ALA A 65 7.08 -4.81 -29.21
N ALA A 66 8.05 -5.72 -29.39
CA ALA A 66 9.23 -5.48 -30.21
C ALA A 66 8.85 -5.14 -31.67
N ARG A 67 7.89 -5.87 -32.23
CA ARG A 67 7.38 -5.61 -33.59
C ARG A 67 6.65 -4.27 -33.69
N LEU A 68 5.81 -3.96 -32.71
CA LEU A 68 5.06 -2.70 -32.68
C LEU A 68 5.99 -1.49 -32.49
N TRP A 69 7.02 -1.60 -31.66
CA TRP A 69 8.02 -0.57 -31.47
C TRP A 69 8.80 -0.29 -32.75
N ALA A 70 9.26 -1.36 -33.44
CA ALA A 70 9.92 -1.24 -34.75
C ALA A 70 9.01 -0.59 -35.81
N ALA A 71 7.73 -0.93 -35.83
CA ALA A 71 6.75 -0.32 -36.74
C ALA A 71 6.54 1.18 -36.49
N GLN A 72 6.77 1.67 -35.27
CA GLN A 72 6.75 3.10 -34.93
C GLN A 72 8.07 3.83 -35.24
N GLY A 73 9.06 3.10 -35.76
CA GLY A 73 10.36 3.64 -36.20
C GLY A 73 11.45 3.58 -35.12
N GLY A 74 11.23 2.81 -34.01
CA GLY A 74 12.26 2.47 -33.05
C GLY A 74 13.13 1.30 -33.52
N THR A 75 14.22 1.03 -32.79
CA THR A 75 15.09 -0.13 -33.01
C THR A 75 14.82 -1.20 -31.96
N SER A 76 14.54 -2.42 -32.38
CA SER A 76 14.26 -3.56 -31.49
C SER A 76 15.32 -4.63 -31.61
N HIS A 77 15.81 -5.12 -30.45
CA HIS A 77 16.64 -6.31 -30.35
C HIS A 77 15.97 -7.30 -29.41
N ILE A 78 15.73 -8.52 -29.86
CA ILE A 78 15.16 -9.58 -29.05
C ILE A 78 16.28 -10.50 -28.58
N ILE A 79 16.30 -10.78 -27.26
CA ILE A 79 17.15 -11.78 -26.64
C ILE A 79 16.21 -12.79 -25.99
N GLU A 80 16.23 -14.02 -26.48
CA GLU A 80 15.36 -15.12 -26.01
C GLU A 80 16.16 -16.17 -25.24
N ILE A 81 15.57 -16.75 -24.20
CA ILE A 81 16.25 -17.83 -23.44
C ILE A 81 16.15 -19.20 -24.10
N THR A 82 15.26 -19.36 -25.07
CA THR A 82 15.08 -20.58 -25.85
C THR A 82 14.31 -20.31 -27.14
N ALA A 83 14.59 -21.04 -28.17
CA ALA A 83 13.80 -21.04 -29.42
C ALA A 83 12.55 -21.96 -29.37
N ASP A 84 12.40 -22.73 -28.29
CA ASP A 84 11.26 -23.66 -28.09
C ASP A 84 10.05 -22.89 -27.55
N VAL A 85 9.36 -22.19 -28.43
CA VAL A 85 8.22 -21.30 -28.16
C VAL A 85 6.96 -21.85 -28.81
N HIS A 86 5.81 -21.78 -28.13
CA HIS A 86 4.57 -22.41 -28.62
C HIS A 86 3.38 -21.43 -28.59
N GLY A 87 2.27 -21.83 -29.26
CA GLY A 87 0.99 -21.10 -29.24
C GLY A 87 1.09 -19.69 -29.82
N ASP A 88 0.40 -18.72 -29.16
CA ASP A 88 0.34 -17.34 -29.61
C ASP A 88 1.71 -16.62 -29.50
N ALA A 89 2.57 -17.07 -28.58
CA ALA A 89 3.95 -16.56 -28.47
C ALA A 89 4.77 -16.94 -29.72
N LEU A 90 4.65 -18.18 -30.22
CA LEU A 90 5.30 -18.60 -31.47
C LEU A 90 4.83 -17.78 -32.67
N LEU A 91 3.52 -17.50 -32.75
CA LEU A 91 2.96 -16.66 -33.83
C LEU A 91 3.58 -15.24 -33.79
N ASN A 92 3.70 -14.62 -32.63
CA ASN A 92 4.27 -13.28 -32.52
C ASN A 92 5.80 -13.27 -32.71
N ARG A 93 6.50 -14.31 -32.28
CA ARG A 93 7.92 -14.50 -32.60
C ARG A 93 8.16 -14.59 -34.13
N GLN A 94 7.35 -15.37 -34.85
CA GLN A 94 7.43 -15.47 -36.31
C GLN A 94 7.20 -14.11 -36.99
N LYS A 95 6.16 -13.37 -36.58
CA LYS A 95 5.88 -12.02 -37.10
C LYS A 95 7.04 -11.03 -36.83
N ALA A 96 7.69 -11.12 -35.66
CA ALA A 96 8.84 -10.27 -35.35
C ALA A 96 10.04 -10.59 -36.27
N LEU A 97 10.31 -11.88 -36.51
CA LEU A 97 11.36 -12.29 -37.45
C LEU A 97 11.05 -11.88 -38.90
N GLU A 98 9.80 -12.04 -39.35
CA GLU A 98 9.34 -11.55 -40.66
C GLU A 98 9.46 -10.03 -40.83
N ALA A 99 9.31 -9.28 -39.74
CA ALA A 99 9.56 -7.83 -39.70
C ALA A 99 11.06 -7.46 -39.72
N GLY A 100 11.96 -8.44 -39.75
CA GLY A 100 13.41 -8.25 -39.84
C GLY A 100 14.07 -7.87 -38.49
N ILE A 101 13.40 -8.12 -37.37
CA ILE A 101 13.96 -7.84 -36.03
C ILE A 101 15.00 -8.92 -35.70
N SER A 102 16.17 -8.48 -35.20
CA SER A 102 17.21 -9.39 -34.74
C SER A 102 16.75 -10.19 -33.51
N CYS A 103 16.97 -11.49 -33.51
CA CYS A 103 16.64 -12.37 -32.40
C CYS A 103 17.86 -13.23 -32.08
N GLU A 104 18.35 -13.16 -30.86
CA GLU A 104 19.53 -13.88 -30.37
C GLU A 104 19.15 -14.76 -29.18
N ILE A 105 19.73 -15.98 -29.13
CA ILE A 105 19.54 -16.87 -27.97
C ILE A 105 20.59 -16.55 -26.92
N ALA A 106 20.15 -16.26 -25.71
CA ALA A 106 21.03 -15.98 -24.58
C ALA A 106 21.88 -17.21 -24.22
N SER A 107 23.13 -16.94 -23.85
CA SER A 107 24.06 -17.93 -23.33
C SER A 107 24.22 -17.81 -21.84
N GLU A 108 24.52 -18.92 -21.15
CA GLU A 108 24.98 -18.92 -19.75
C GLU A 108 26.45 -18.48 -19.62
N ASP A 109 27.14 -18.22 -20.73
CA ASP A 109 28.53 -17.77 -20.71
C ASP A 109 28.61 -16.36 -20.12
N ILE A 110 29.47 -16.18 -19.14
CA ILE A 110 29.74 -14.87 -18.48
C ILE A 110 30.18 -13.80 -19.48
N SER A 111 30.67 -14.19 -20.67
CA SER A 111 31.03 -13.25 -21.72
C SER A 111 29.84 -12.70 -22.52
N PHE A 112 28.63 -13.25 -22.33
CA PHE A 112 27.40 -12.73 -22.93
C PHE A 112 26.95 -11.46 -22.21
N ASP A 113 26.76 -10.37 -22.95
CA ASP A 113 26.35 -9.07 -22.42
C ASP A 113 25.23 -8.47 -23.26
N LEU A 114 24.43 -7.59 -22.69
CA LEU A 114 23.37 -6.89 -23.41
C LEU A 114 23.95 -5.78 -24.31
N PRO A 115 23.45 -5.62 -25.53
CA PRO A 115 23.82 -4.47 -26.34
C PRO A 115 23.31 -3.17 -25.67
N ARG A 116 24.07 -2.09 -25.81
CA ARG A 116 23.62 -0.78 -25.31
C ARG A 116 22.25 -0.41 -25.86
N CYS A 117 21.37 0.02 -24.95
CA CYS A 117 20.00 0.37 -25.28
C CYS A 117 19.47 1.50 -24.40
N ASP A 118 18.39 2.12 -24.84
CA ASP A 118 17.70 3.17 -24.13
C ASP A 118 16.68 2.62 -23.12
N VAL A 119 16.13 1.42 -23.39
CA VAL A 119 15.15 0.73 -22.52
C VAL A 119 15.39 -0.76 -22.59
N ILE A 120 15.21 -1.46 -21.48
CA ILE A 120 15.11 -2.92 -21.41
C ILE A 120 13.65 -3.29 -21.11
N VAL A 121 13.10 -4.27 -21.84
CA VAL A 121 11.79 -4.83 -21.57
C VAL A 121 11.97 -6.25 -21.05
N ASP A 122 11.56 -6.49 -19.81
CA ASP A 122 11.50 -7.81 -19.20
C ASP A 122 10.19 -8.50 -19.57
N ALA A 123 10.28 -9.44 -20.46
CA ALA A 123 9.22 -10.35 -20.87
C ALA A 123 9.65 -11.82 -20.72
N LEU A 124 10.54 -12.11 -19.74
CA LEU A 124 11.03 -13.49 -19.52
C LEU A 124 9.94 -14.37 -18.93
N PHE A 125 9.38 -13.99 -17.79
CA PHE A 125 8.38 -14.76 -17.07
C PHE A 125 7.26 -13.84 -16.54
N GLY A 126 6.02 -14.28 -16.65
CA GLY A 126 4.83 -13.62 -16.10
C GLY A 126 4.23 -14.46 -14.97
N THR A 127 2.92 -14.37 -14.81
CA THR A 127 2.10 -14.98 -13.75
C THR A 127 2.23 -16.51 -13.61
N GLY A 128 2.81 -17.20 -14.56
CA GLY A 128 2.99 -18.67 -14.53
C GLY A 128 4.27 -19.14 -13.85
N LEU A 129 5.12 -18.23 -13.35
CA LEU A 129 6.38 -18.61 -12.70
C LEU A 129 6.10 -19.12 -11.27
N ALA A 130 6.58 -20.33 -10.96
CA ALA A 130 6.40 -20.96 -9.64
C ALA A 130 7.71 -21.57 -9.10
N ARG A 131 8.86 -21.16 -9.65
CA ARG A 131 10.18 -21.68 -9.28
C ARG A 131 11.24 -20.59 -9.41
N PRO A 132 12.38 -20.71 -8.70
CA PRO A 132 13.50 -19.79 -8.86
C PRO A 132 13.95 -19.66 -10.31
N VAL A 133 14.28 -18.43 -10.70
CA VAL A 133 14.93 -18.15 -11.99
C VAL A 133 16.38 -18.61 -11.91
N THR A 134 16.88 -19.29 -12.93
CA THR A 134 18.26 -19.79 -12.98
C THR A 134 18.76 -19.86 -14.45
N GLY A 135 20.03 -20.15 -14.63
CA GLY A 135 20.64 -20.35 -15.96
C GLY A 135 20.67 -19.06 -16.76
N ALA A 136 20.47 -19.16 -18.08
CA ALA A 136 20.52 -18.02 -18.99
C ALA A 136 19.56 -16.88 -18.59
N ALA A 137 18.37 -17.20 -18.05
CA ALA A 137 17.44 -16.18 -17.58
C ALA A 137 17.98 -15.42 -16.36
N GLY A 138 18.58 -16.11 -15.38
CA GLY A 138 19.24 -15.46 -14.24
C GLY A 138 20.39 -14.56 -14.70
N HIS A 139 21.20 -15.01 -15.65
CA HIS A 139 22.28 -14.20 -16.23
C HIS A 139 21.74 -12.93 -16.90
N LEU A 140 20.65 -13.01 -17.68
CA LEU A 140 20.01 -11.84 -18.30
C LEU A 140 19.49 -10.85 -17.27
N ILE A 141 18.96 -11.32 -16.14
CA ILE A 141 18.52 -10.45 -15.03
C ILE A 141 19.70 -9.66 -14.46
N HIS A 142 20.85 -10.32 -14.28
CA HIS A 142 22.07 -9.63 -13.82
C HIS A 142 22.57 -8.61 -14.85
N CYS A 143 22.64 -8.97 -16.13
CA CYS A 143 23.02 -8.03 -17.19
C CYS A 143 22.10 -6.81 -17.25
N ALA A 144 20.78 -7.01 -17.09
CA ALA A 144 19.80 -5.91 -17.06
C ALA A 144 20.02 -5.01 -15.85
N TYR A 145 20.31 -5.58 -14.68
CA TYR A 145 20.61 -4.82 -13.47
C TYR A 145 21.90 -4.02 -13.59
N ASP A 146 22.97 -4.61 -14.12
CA ASP A 146 24.24 -3.92 -14.35
C ASP A 146 24.07 -2.77 -15.36
N MET A 147 23.31 -2.97 -16.44
CA MET A 147 22.97 -1.92 -17.40
C MET A 147 22.20 -0.76 -16.74
N HIS A 148 21.28 -1.09 -15.82
CA HIS A 148 20.57 -0.07 -15.05
C HIS A 148 21.51 0.71 -14.12
N LEU A 149 22.39 0.02 -13.39
CA LEU A 149 23.32 0.67 -12.46
C LEU A 149 24.36 1.54 -13.17
N ASP A 150 24.93 1.06 -14.27
CA ASP A 150 26.04 1.72 -14.96
C ASP A 150 25.56 2.90 -15.84
N PHE A 151 24.38 2.79 -16.42
CA PHE A 151 23.90 3.76 -17.42
C PHE A 151 22.54 4.39 -17.08
N GLY A 152 21.86 3.96 -16.00
CA GLY A 152 20.52 4.43 -15.65
C GLY A 152 19.44 3.94 -16.63
N THR A 153 19.72 2.88 -17.42
CA THR A 153 18.76 2.33 -18.39
C THR A 153 17.50 1.86 -17.68
N PRO A 154 16.30 2.39 -18.01
CA PRO A 154 15.05 1.95 -17.41
C PRO A 154 14.69 0.54 -17.82
N ILE A 155 14.11 -0.22 -16.86
CA ILE A 155 13.62 -1.58 -17.08
C ILE A 155 12.10 -1.57 -16.96
N ILE A 156 11.40 -2.01 -18.00
CA ILE A 156 9.94 -2.16 -18.03
C ILE A 156 9.61 -3.64 -17.93
N ALA A 157 8.92 -4.02 -16.85
CA ALA A 157 8.44 -5.40 -16.69
C ALA A 157 7.06 -5.57 -17.33
N VAL A 158 6.90 -6.66 -18.05
CA VAL A 158 5.63 -7.08 -18.68
C VAL A 158 4.84 -7.93 -17.70
N ASP A 159 3.69 -7.45 -17.31
CA ASP A 159 2.73 -8.04 -16.40
C ASP A 159 3.22 -8.16 -14.95
N ILE A 160 4.31 -8.86 -14.69
CA ILE A 160 4.96 -9.05 -13.38
C ILE A 160 6.48 -9.09 -13.60
N PRO A 161 7.30 -8.45 -12.75
CA PRO A 161 8.74 -8.58 -12.83
C PRO A 161 9.18 -10.03 -12.72
N SER A 162 10.02 -10.48 -13.64
CA SER A 162 10.52 -11.88 -13.65
C SER A 162 11.26 -12.19 -12.35
N GLY A 163 10.88 -13.30 -11.71
CA GLY A 163 11.40 -13.71 -10.40
C GLY A 163 10.51 -13.38 -9.22
N ILE A 164 9.37 -12.70 -9.42
CA ILE A 164 8.37 -12.38 -8.38
C ILE A 164 7.14 -13.29 -8.55
N ASP A 165 6.65 -13.84 -7.45
CA ASP A 165 5.39 -14.61 -7.43
C ASP A 165 4.18 -13.67 -7.55
N GLY A 166 3.31 -13.97 -8.53
CA GLY A 166 2.16 -13.13 -8.84
C GLY A 166 1.01 -13.16 -7.84
N THR A 167 1.04 -14.08 -6.87
CA THR A 167 0.01 -14.22 -5.83
C THR A 167 0.50 -13.66 -4.49
N THR A 168 1.70 -14.07 -4.06
CA THR A 168 2.25 -13.72 -2.74
C THR A 168 3.16 -12.50 -2.77
N GLY A 169 3.69 -12.14 -3.95
CA GLY A 169 4.69 -11.08 -4.08
C GLY A 169 6.09 -11.47 -3.61
N SER A 170 6.28 -12.71 -3.21
CA SER A 170 7.59 -13.17 -2.72
C SER A 170 8.59 -13.29 -3.86
N GLN A 171 9.83 -12.97 -3.59
CA GLN A 171 10.94 -13.23 -4.51
C GLN A 171 11.20 -14.74 -4.61
N LEU A 172 11.12 -15.30 -5.83
CA LEU A 172 11.36 -16.71 -6.11
C LEU A 172 12.86 -16.99 -6.30
N GLY A 173 13.60 -17.07 -5.22
CA GLY A 173 15.05 -17.31 -5.25
C GLY A 173 15.85 -16.01 -5.17
N TRP A 174 17.03 -15.96 -5.84
CA TRP A 174 17.96 -14.83 -5.75
C TRP A 174 17.84 -13.83 -6.91
N ASP A 175 17.34 -14.31 -8.07
CA ASP A 175 17.32 -13.54 -9.30
C ASP A 175 15.90 -13.04 -9.59
N ALA A 176 15.72 -11.71 -9.46
CA ALA A 176 14.47 -11.04 -9.83
C ALA A 176 14.76 -9.67 -10.45
N ILE A 177 13.98 -9.31 -11.46
CA ILE A 177 14.05 -7.99 -12.11
C ILE A 177 13.60 -6.90 -11.14
N ARG A 178 14.41 -5.84 -11.02
CA ARG A 178 14.03 -4.57 -10.38
C ARG A 178 13.56 -3.60 -11.47
N ALA A 179 12.27 -3.56 -11.70
CA ALA A 179 11.69 -2.74 -12.74
C ALA A 179 11.67 -1.25 -12.36
N THR A 180 11.85 -0.38 -13.34
CA THR A 180 11.52 1.05 -13.23
C THR A 180 10.00 1.22 -13.30
N GLU A 181 9.35 0.43 -14.15
CA GLU A 181 7.91 0.41 -14.32
C GLU A 181 7.43 -1.01 -14.64
N THR A 182 6.31 -1.42 -14.04
CA THR A 182 5.61 -2.66 -14.38
C THR A 182 4.31 -2.32 -15.10
N VAL A 183 4.16 -2.81 -16.33
CA VAL A 183 2.92 -2.70 -17.11
C VAL A 183 2.11 -3.97 -16.93
N THR A 184 1.09 -3.92 -16.10
CA THR A 184 0.19 -5.05 -15.85
C THR A 184 -1.13 -4.87 -16.60
N PHE A 185 -1.83 -5.97 -16.87
CA PHE A 185 -2.95 -5.95 -17.80
C PHE A 185 -4.28 -6.14 -17.07
N HIS A 186 -5.29 -5.39 -17.50
CA HIS A 186 -6.67 -5.39 -17.03
C HIS A 186 -6.82 -4.97 -15.55
N ARG A 187 -6.15 -5.69 -14.62
CA ARG A 187 -6.16 -5.45 -13.18
C ARG A 187 -4.77 -5.67 -12.59
N ILE A 188 -4.52 -5.02 -11.46
CA ILE A 188 -3.29 -5.24 -10.69
C ILE A 188 -3.32 -6.66 -10.15
N LYS A 189 -2.27 -7.45 -10.43
CA LYS A 189 -2.10 -8.76 -9.79
C LYS A 189 -1.76 -8.54 -8.32
N GLN A 190 -2.44 -9.27 -7.45
CA GLN A 190 -2.32 -9.13 -6.01
C GLN A 190 -0.86 -9.17 -5.54
N GLY A 191 -0.06 -10.09 -6.08
CA GLY A 191 1.35 -10.25 -5.75
C GLY A 191 2.22 -9.01 -6.06
N LEU A 192 1.80 -8.10 -6.95
CA LEU A 192 2.54 -6.85 -7.17
C LEU A 192 2.52 -5.90 -5.95
N LEU A 193 1.63 -6.16 -4.99
CA LEU A 193 1.41 -5.31 -3.81
C LEU A 193 1.90 -5.93 -2.51
N LEU A 194 2.21 -7.22 -2.51
CA LEU A 194 2.50 -8.01 -1.32
C LEU A 194 3.99 -8.41 -1.25
N GLY A 195 4.39 -8.99 -0.13
CA GLY A 195 5.71 -9.56 0.08
C GLY A 195 6.85 -8.61 -0.27
N ASP A 196 7.81 -9.10 -1.05
CA ASP A 196 8.99 -8.36 -1.50
C ASP A 196 8.72 -7.47 -2.72
N ALA A 197 7.60 -7.70 -3.44
CA ALA A 197 7.29 -7.05 -4.71
C ALA A 197 7.38 -5.51 -4.71
N PRO A 198 7.03 -4.77 -3.63
CA PRO A 198 7.17 -3.32 -3.61
C PRO A 198 8.59 -2.81 -3.94
N ASP A 199 9.63 -3.59 -3.67
CA ASP A 199 11.03 -3.23 -4.00
C ASP A 199 11.42 -3.56 -5.45
N PHE A 200 10.57 -4.31 -6.18
CA PHE A 200 10.87 -4.82 -7.52
C PHE A 200 9.99 -4.23 -8.62
N VAL A 201 8.76 -3.84 -8.31
CA VAL A 201 7.75 -3.46 -9.32
C VAL A 201 7.90 -2.07 -9.90
N GLY A 202 8.61 -1.18 -9.21
CA GLY A 202 8.68 0.23 -9.60
C GLY A 202 7.29 0.89 -9.67
N LYS A 203 7.06 1.71 -10.70
CA LYS A 203 5.74 2.29 -10.99
C LYS A 203 4.81 1.24 -11.59
N ILE A 204 3.65 1.01 -11.01
CA ILE A 204 2.64 0.11 -11.58
C ILE A 204 1.73 0.90 -12.52
N THR A 205 1.59 0.43 -13.76
CA THR A 205 0.66 0.96 -14.76
C THR A 205 -0.26 -0.15 -15.24
N VAL A 206 -1.57 0.07 -15.12
CA VAL A 206 -2.59 -0.88 -15.61
C VAL A 206 -2.98 -0.50 -17.02
N HIS A 207 -2.83 -1.45 -17.96
CA HIS A 207 -3.27 -1.26 -19.35
C HIS A 207 -4.49 -2.14 -19.67
N PRO A 208 -5.58 -1.57 -20.26
CA PRO A 208 -6.75 -2.36 -20.64
C PRO A 208 -6.45 -3.27 -21.84
N ILE A 209 -6.94 -4.52 -21.79
CA ILE A 209 -6.79 -5.50 -22.86
C ILE A 209 -8.12 -5.89 -23.52
N SER A 210 -9.04 -4.94 -23.61
CA SER A 210 -10.40 -5.11 -24.20
C SER A 210 -11.35 -6.03 -23.43
N ILE A 211 -11.01 -6.45 -22.24
CA ILE A 211 -11.95 -7.08 -21.30
C ILE A 211 -12.71 -5.93 -20.60
N PRO A 212 -14.07 -5.90 -20.66
CA PRO A 212 -14.83 -4.85 -19.99
C PRO A 212 -14.67 -4.94 -18.46
N LEU A 213 -14.51 -3.78 -17.80
CA LEU A 213 -14.66 -3.65 -16.36
C LEU A 213 -16.16 -3.57 -16.06
N SER A 214 -16.87 -4.70 -16.05
CA SER A 214 -18.29 -4.74 -15.68
C SER A 214 -18.45 -5.31 -14.29
N ASP A 215 -19.39 -4.74 -13.51
CA ASP A 215 -19.69 -5.18 -12.14
C ASP A 215 -20.02 -6.68 -12.02
N GLU A 216 -20.56 -7.29 -13.09
CA GLU A 216 -20.88 -8.72 -13.10
C GLU A 216 -19.65 -9.62 -13.22
N LEU A 217 -18.64 -9.19 -14.01
CA LEU A 217 -17.37 -9.91 -14.12
C LEU A 217 -16.52 -9.73 -12.85
N ASP A 218 -16.64 -8.59 -12.19
CA ASP A 218 -15.80 -8.17 -11.08
C ASP A 218 -16.25 -8.72 -9.71
N ARG A 219 -17.54 -8.90 -9.49
CA ARG A 219 -18.12 -9.38 -8.21
C ARG A 219 -17.81 -10.85 -7.87
N SER A 220 -17.19 -11.59 -8.77
CA SER A 220 -16.84 -13.00 -8.55
C SER A 220 -15.41 -13.23 -8.04
N TYR A 221 -14.66 -12.18 -7.75
CA TYR A 221 -13.26 -12.26 -7.35
C TYR A 221 -13.02 -11.64 -5.98
N ASP A 222 -12.32 -12.35 -5.10
CA ASP A 222 -11.91 -11.92 -3.77
C ASP A 222 -10.58 -11.12 -3.86
N GLY A 223 -10.62 -9.97 -4.54
CA GLY A 223 -9.46 -9.08 -4.67
C GLY A 223 -9.33 -8.09 -3.54
N LEU A 224 -8.14 -7.49 -3.41
CA LEU A 224 -7.92 -6.36 -2.50
C LEU A 224 -8.53 -5.08 -3.08
N GLU A 225 -9.27 -4.36 -2.26
CA GLU A 225 -9.75 -3.02 -2.61
C GLU A 225 -8.63 -1.99 -2.58
N ILE A 226 -8.62 -1.09 -3.54
CA ILE A 226 -7.66 0.01 -3.64
C ILE A 226 -8.43 1.31 -3.79
N LEU A 227 -8.23 2.24 -2.84
CA LEU A 227 -8.73 3.60 -2.98
C LEU A 227 -7.77 4.45 -3.83
N GLU A 228 -8.37 5.22 -4.72
CA GLU A 228 -7.67 6.19 -5.54
C GLU A 228 -7.81 7.61 -4.96
N PRO A 229 -6.87 8.53 -5.24
CA PRO A 229 -6.97 9.91 -4.78
C PRO A 229 -8.27 10.62 -5.21
N THR A 230 -8.84 10.22 -6.35
CA THR A 230 -10.13 10.73 -6.86
C THR A 230 -11.30 10.41 -5.92
N ASP A 231 -11.21 9.33 -5.15
CA ASP A 231 -12.26 8.94 -4.19
C ASP A 231 -12.38 9.91 -3.01
N LEU A 232 -11.36 10.76 -2.77
CA LEU A 232 -11.38 11.79 -1.73
C LEU A 232 -12.23 13.02 -2.10
N ALA A 233 -12.22 13.42 -3.37
CA ALA A 233 -12.67 14.76 -3.80
C ALA A 233 -14.17 15.02 -3.51
N GLU A 234 -15.01 14.00 -3.62
CA GLU A 234 -16.44 14.10 -3.38
C GLU A 234 -16.82 13.81 -1.93
N ARG A 235 -16.07 12.93 -1.26
CA ARG A 235 -16.40 12.38 0.06
C ARG A 235 -16.22 13.36 1.21
N PHE A 236 -15.28 14.33 1.10
CA PHE A 236 -14.91 15.22 2.22
C PHE A 236 -15.28 16.68 2.03
N ARG A 237 -16.14 17.00 1.07
CA ARG A 237 -16.60 18.36 0.83
C ARG A 237 -17.41 18.89 2.04
N ARG A 238 -17.05 20.07 2.54
CA ARG A 238 -17.80 20.74 3.62
C ARG A 238 -18.95 21.59 3.03
N PRO A 239 -20.18 21.44 3.52
CA PRO A 239 -21.26 22.35 3.15
C PRO A 239 -21.00 23.75 3.74
N GLN A 240 -21.56 24.79 3.10
CA GLN A 240 -21.40 26.15 3.58
C GLN A 240 -22.08 26.37 4.96
N ILE A 241 -23.22 25.68 5.18
CA ILE A 241 -23.95 25.74 6.46
C ILE A 241 -23.51 24.54 7.30
N CYS A 242 -22.56 24.78 8.21
CA CYS A 242 -22.06 23.75 9.12
C CYS A 242 -21.53 24.37 10.42
N HIS A 243 -21.36 23.56 11.43
CA HIS A 243 -20.76 23.93 12.71
C HIS A 243 -19.84 22.82 13.22
N LYS A 244 -19.01 23.12 14.23
CA LYS A 244 -18.02 22.17 14.78
C LYS A 244 -18.61 20.82 15.19
N GLY A 245 -19.85 20.75 15.65
CA GLY A 245 -20.53 19.51 16.02
C GLY A 245 -20.79 18.57 14.85
N ASN A 246 -20.85 19.08 13.60
CA ASN A 246 -21.01 18.23 12.40
C ASN A 246 -19.75 17.37 12.10
N PHE A 247 -18.62 17.76 12.66
CA PHE A 247 -17.32 17.11 12.40
C PHE A 247 -16.79 16.38 13.63
N GLY A 248 -17.64 16.20 14.63
CA GLY A 248 -17.42 15.34 15.78
C GLY A 248 -16.48 15.87 16.85
N ARG A 249 -16.50 15.16 17.98
CA ARG A 249 -15.67 15.39 19.17
C ARG A 249 -14.72 14.21 19.33
N VAL A 250 -13.42 14.51 19.24
CA VAL A 250 -12.33 13.55 19.41
C VAL A 250 -11.76 13.66 20.81
N VAL A 251 -11.57 12.50 21.45
CA VAL A 251 -10.90 12.38 22.75
C VAL A 251 -9.65 11.51 22.59
N LEU A 252 -8.49 12.06 22.99
CA LEU A 252 -7.18 11.42 22.83
C LEU A 252 -6.57 11.15 24.20
N PHE A 253 -6.22 9.90 24.51
CA PHE A 253 -5.41 9.56 25.66
C PHE A 253 -4.03 9.11 25.19
N CYS A 254 -3.17 10.10 25.00
CA CYS A 254 -1.86 9.98 24.38
C CYS A 254 -0.82 10.80 25.17
N GLY A 255 0.44 10.41 25.02
CA GLY A 255 1.56 11.12 25.60
C GLY A 255 1.87 10.75 27.05
N SER A 256 3.16 10.69 27.32
CA SER A 256 3.73 10.52 28.65
C SER A 256 4.99 11.39 28.80
N ARG A 257 5.64 11.31 29.95
CA ARG A 257 6.89 12.06 30.18
C ARG A 257 7.96 11.66 29.15
N GLY A 258 8.42 12.64 28.38
CA GLY A 258 9.34 12.44 27.25
C GLY A 258 8.67 12.16 25.91
N MET A 259 7.34 11.95 25.88
CA MET A 259 6.55 11.60 24.68
C MET A 259 5.37 12.55 24.44
N ALA A 260 5.48 13.81 24.89
CA ALA A 260 4.45 14.83 24.63
C ALA A 260 4.25 15.13 23.14
N GLY A 261 5.32 14.95 22.34
CA GLY A 261 5.27 15.12 20.89
C GLY A 261 4.29 14.16 20.19
N ALA A 262 4.20 12.92 20.63
CA ALA A 262 3.26 11.93 20.08
C ALA A 262 1.80 12.36 20.25
N ALA A 263 1.43 12.83 21.46
CA ALA A 263 0.08 13.39 21.71
C ALA A 263 -0.20 14.64 20.88
N ALA A 264 0.80 15.50 20.70
CA ALA A 264 0.65 16.72 19.89
C ALA A 264 0.50 16.41 18.40
N LEU A 265 1.28 15.46 17.86
CA LEU A 265 1.16 14.99 16.47
C LEU A 265 -0.21 14.40 16.19
N CYS A 266 -0.68 13.48 17.06
CA CYS A 266 -2.01 12.88 16.97
C CYS A 266 -3.12 13.94 17.00
N ALA A 267 -3.05 14.90 17.92
CA ALA A 267 -4.05 15.97 18.06
C ALA A 267 -4.05 16.93 16.85
N ASN A 268 -2.88 17.36 16.40
CA ASN A 268 -2.76 18.23 15.22
C ASN A 268 -3.24 17.52 13.95
N ALA A 269 -2.91 16.23 13.78
CA ALA A 269 -3.37 15.42 12.69
C ALA A 269 -4.89 15.27 12.70
N ALA A 270 -5.51 15.00 13.85
CA ALA A 270 -6.96 14.94 13.98
C ALA A 270 -7.64 16.25 13.58
N MET A 271 -7.10 17.40 14.01
CA MET A 271 -7.61 18.71 13.63
C MET A 271 -7.44 19.00 12.13
N ARG A 272 -6.29 18.66 11.55
CA ARG A 272 -6.03 18.80 10.09
C ARG A 272 -6.94 17.89 9.26
N ALA A 273 -7.22 16.67 9.74
CA ALA A 273 -8.17 15.74 9.12
C ALA A 273 -9.63 16.14 9.34
N GLY A 274 -9.87 17.25 10.00
CA GLY A 274 -11.18 17.91 10.02
C GLY A 274 -12.01 17.70 11.27
N ALA A 275 -11.49 17.13 12.37
CA ALA A 275 -12.20 17.02 13.63
C ALA A 275 -12.77 18.37 14.09
N GLY A 276 -14.01 18.39 14.56
CA GLY A 276 -14.69 19.61 14.99
C GLY A 276 -14.22 20.11 16.35
N LEU A 277 -13.93 19.20 17.26
CA LEU A 277 -13.39 19.46 18.59
C LEU A 277 -12.42 18.34 18.96
N THR A 278 -11.22 18.69 19.40
CA THR A 278 -10.20 17.73 19.86
C THR A 278 -9.85 18.01 21.31
N THR A 279 -9.91 17.00 22.16
CA THR A 279 -9.54 17.07 23.58
C THR A 279 -8.47 16.03 23.90
N ILE A 280 -7.35 16.46 24.44
CA ILE A 280 -6.29 15.58 24.95
C ILE A 280 -6.51 15.34 26.44
N LEU A 281 -6.70 14.08 26.85
CA LEU A 281 -6.60 13.67 28.24
C LEU A 281 -5.12 13.61 28.58
N CYS A 282 -4.62 14.59 29.29
CA CYS A 282 -3.19 14.73 29.52
C CYS A 282 -2.83 14.69 31.00
N ARG A 283 -1.68 14.10 31.32
CA ARG A 283 -1.04 14.20 32.62
C ARG A 283 -0.78 15.68 32.93
N GLU A 284 -0.92 16.09 34.19
CA GLU A 284 -0.75 17.49 34.62
C GLU A 284 0.61 18.07 34.19
N SER A 285 1.68 17.29 34.29
CA SER A 285 3.03 17.69 33.88
C SER A 285 3.18 17.99 32.39
N LEU A 286 2.30 17.48 31.53
CA LEU A 286 2.36 17.71 30.08
C LEU A 286 1.56 18.92 29.62
N LEU A 287 0.68 19.48 30.47
CA LEU A 287 -0.23 20.57 30.09
C LEU A 287 0.47 21.76 29.42
N PRO A 288 1.54 22.36 30.02
CA PRO A 288 2.18 23.53 29.40
C PRO A 288 2.78 23.23 28.04
N ILE A 289 3.34 22.02 27.87
CA ILE A 289 3.98 21.57 26.62
C ILE A 289 2.92 21.37 25.54
N LEU A 290 1.83 20.68 25.85
CA LEU A 290 0.77 20.38 24.89
C LEU A 290 0.02 21.64 24.44
N GLN A 291 -0.19 22.60 25.32
CA GLN A 291 -0.78 23.88 24.94
C GLN A 291 0.10 24.70 23.97
N MET A 292 1.42 24.50 24.00
CA MET A 292 2.34 25.09 23.02
C MET A 292 2.38 24.31 21.71
N LEU A 293 2.40 22.97 21.76
CA LEU A 293 2.58 22.10 20.58
C LEU A 293 1.27 21.85 19.81
N ALA A 294 0.13 21.92 20.47
CA ALA A 294 -1.20 21.70 19.88
C ALA A 294 -2.20 22.76 20.39
N PRO A 295 -1.99 24.05 20.07
CA PRO A 295 -2.78 25.15 20.63
C PRO A 295 -4.27 25.12 20.22
N GLY A 296 -4.60 24.39 19.16
CA GLY A 296 -5.99 24.21 18.72
C GLY A 296 -6.77 23.13 19.49
N ALA A 297 -6.07 22.27 20.24
CA ALA A 297 -6.69 21.23 21.05
C ALA A 297 -6.95 21.70 22.49
N MET A 298 -8.06 21.23 23.06
CA MET A 298 -8.33 21.37 24.48
C MET A 298 -7.54 20.34 25.28
N CYS A 299 -7.16 20.66 26.51
CA CYS A 299 -6.53 19.72 27.43
C CYS A 299 -7.45 19.47 28.63
N ALA A 300 -7.77 18.20 28.88
CA ALA A 300 -8.41 17.75 30.10
C ALA A 300 -7.34 17.17 31.03
N VAL A 301 -7.06 17.87 32.11
CA VAL A 301 -5.96 17.50 33.00
C VAL A 301 -6.34 16.31 33.87
N LEU A 302 -5.51 15.27 33.78
CA LEU A 302 -5.58 14.09 34.64
C LEU A 302 -4.60 14.26 35.81
N PRO A 303 -5.08 14.19 37.06
CA PRO A 303 -4.24 14.35 38.24
C PRO A 303 -3.17 13.25 38.30
N GLU A 304 -1.93 13.67 38.57
CA GLU A 304 -0.80 12.76 38.76
C GLU A 304 -0.03 13.09 40.04
N ARG A 305 0.62 12.04 40.56
CA ARG A 305 1.54 12.18 41.68
C ARG A 305 2.76 11.29 41.44
N ASN A 306 3.95 11.88 41.56
CA ASN A 306 5.23 11.20 41.26
C ASN A 306 5.26 10.54 39.86
N GLY A 307 4.63 11.17 38.86
CA GLY A 307 4.57 10.67 37.49
C GLY A 307 3.52 9.56 37.25
N LEU A 308 2.72 9.18 38.25
CA LEU A 308 1.67 8.18 38.12
C LEU A 308 0.29 8.83 38.24
N LEU A 309 -0.65 8.43 37.38
CA LEU A 309 -2.03 8.88 37.43
C LEU A 309 -2.70 8.46 38.73
N GLN A 310 -3.51 9.37 39.26
CA GLN A 310 -4.30 9.11 40.45
C GLN A 310 -5.65 8.46 40.07
N PRO A 311 -6.32 7.76 41.00
CA PRO A 311 -7.60 7.11 40.74
C PRO A 311 -8.68 8.03 40.15
N GLU A 312 -8.70 9.30 40.55
CA GLU A 312 -9.62 10.33 40.06
C GLU A 312 -9.48 10.60 38.54
N ALA A 313 -8.34 10.29 37.97
CA ALA A 313 -8.09 10.43 36.52
C ALA A 313 -9.09 9.60 35.70
N THR A 314 -9.48 8.41 36.19
CA THR A 314 -10.44 7.52 35.51
C THR A 314 -11.83 8.17 35.41
N GLU A 315 -12.28 8.85 36.46
CA GLU A 315 -13.59 9.51 36.46
C GLU A 315 -13.59 10.76 35.58
N ILE A 316 -12.47 11.48 35.51
CA ILE A 316 -12.31 12.60 34.60
C ILE A 316 -12.34 12.07 33.15
N ALA A 317 -11.58 11.01 32.84
CA ALA A 317 -11.55 10.43 31.51
C ALA A 317 -12.95 9.97 31.08
N ARG A 318 -13.72 9.34 31.95
CA ARG A 318 -15.09 8.89 31.70
C ARG A 318 -15.98 10.03 31.22
N LYS A 319 -15.97 11.19 31.91
CA LYS A 319 -16.80 12.37 31.57
C LYS A 319 -16.55 12.89 30.16
N PHE A 320 -15.33 12.74 29.64
CA PHE A 320 -15.02 13.15 28.29
C PHE A 320 -15.39 12.07 27.27
N LEU A 321 -15.13 10.77 27.59
CA LEU A 321 -15.50 9.65 26.74
C LEU A 321 -17.01 9.54 26.55
N ASP A 322 -17.83 9.74 27.57
CA ASP A 322 -19.31 9.72 27.49
C ASP A 322 -19.87 10.76 26.49
N ARG A 323 -19.05 11.70 26.02
CA ARG A 323 -19.42 12.77 25.08
C ARG A 323 -18.62 12.71 23.79
N ALA A 324 -17.72 11.76 23.65
CA ALA A 324 -16.88 11.59 22.48
C ALA A 324 -17.67 10.96 21.33
N ASP A 325 -17.42 11.43 20.12
CA ASP A 325 -17.93 10.79 18.91
C ASP A 325 -16.92 9.76 18.37
N ALA A 326 -15.63 9.91 18.70
CA ALA A 326 -14.57 8.90 18.56
C ALA A 326 -13.42 9.18 19.53
N ALA A 327 -12.64 8.16 19.84
CA ALA A 327 -11.49 8.28 20.72
C ALA A 327 -10.24 7.58 20.17
N CYS A 328 -9.05 7.99 20.66
CA CYS A 328 -7.78 7.33 20.38
C CYS A 328 -7.00 7.13 21.66
N ILE A 329 -6.32 5.98 21.76
CA ILE A 329 -5.50 5.63 22.89
C ILE A 329 -4.20 4.98 22.45
N GLY A 330 -3.06 5.42 23.04
CA GLY A 330 -1.81 4.68 22.96
C GLY A 330 -0.59 5.44 22.45
N CYS A 331 -0.73 6.43 21.56
CA CYS A 331 0.38 7.19 21.00
C CYS A 331 1.29 7.78 22.09
N GLY A 332 2.47 7.21 22.31
CA GLY A 332 3.42 7.65 23.33
C GLY A 332 2.89 7.62 24.76
N LEU A 333 1.95 6.75 25.07
CA LEU A 333 1.25 6.69 26.37
C LEU A 333 2.13 6.16 27.50
N GLY A 334 3.10 5.30 27.18
CA GLY A 334 3.84 4.49 28.13
C GLY A 334 3.08 3.24 28.57
N GLN A 335 3.82 2.30 29.15
CA GLN A 335 3.27 0.97 29.53
C GLN A 335 3.26 0.77 31.06
N THR A 336 3.01 1.82 31.82
CA THR A 336 2.92 1.78 33.28
C THR A 336 1.53 1.32 33.73
N SER A 337 1.44 0.65 34.88
CA SER A 337 0.20 0.05 35.36
C SER A 337 -0.91 1.06 35.72
N ASP A 338 -0.57 2.31 35.95
CA ASP A 338 -1.51 3.40 36.27
C ASP A 338 -2.42 3.81 35.11
N VAL A 339 -2.08 3.45 33.85
CA VAL A 339 -2.92 3.69 32.68
C VAL A 339 -4.02 2.61 32.50
N MET A 340 -3.88 1.44 33.13
CA MET A 340 -4.76 0.29 32.94
C MET A 340 -6.24 0.57 33.26
N PRO A 341 -6.61 1.32 34.33
CA PRO A 341 -8.00 1.67 34.59
C PRO A 341 -8.65 2.47 33.45
N ILE A 342 -7.89 3.40 32.84
CA ILE A 342 -8.37 4.20 31.72
C ILE A 342 -8.42 3.35 30.45
N LEU A 343 -7.43 2.48 30.18
CA LEU A 343 -7.44 1.56 29.05
C LEU A 343 -8.71 0.67 29.08
N ARG A 344 -9.05 0.11 30.23
CA ARG A 344 -10.30 -0.66 30.41
C ARG A 344 -11.57 0.19 30.22
N LEU A 345 -11.49 1.48 30.49
CA LEU A 345 -12.59 2.42 30.25
C LEU A 345 -12.79 2.63 28.76
N PHE A 346 -11.70 2.80 27.98
CA PHE A 346 -11.75 2.94 26.53
C PHE A 346 -12.33 1.68 25.86
N ALA A 347 -11.97 0.48 26.34
CA ALA A 347 -12.53 -0.77 25.81
C ALA A 347 -14.06 -0.89 26.02
N LYS A 348 -14.64 -0.13 26.96
CA LYS A 348 -16.07 -0.08 27.27
C LYS A 348 -16.76 1.21 26.80
N ALA A 349 -16.06 2.09 26.09
CA ALA A 349 -16.64 3.33 25.60
C ALA A 349 -17.73 3.06 24.55
N ASP A 350 -18.78 3.88 24.50
CA ASP A 350 -19.85 3.74 23.51
C ASP A 350 -19.41 4.20 22.10
N CYS A 351 -18.41 5.09 22.02
CA CYS A 351 -17.86 5.57 20.75
C CYS A 351 -16.79 4.59 20.18
N PRO A 352 -16.52 4.63 18.85
CA PRO A 352 -15.39 3.91 18.26
C PRO A 352 -14.05 4.41 18.81
N VAL A 353 -13.09 3.48 18.95
CA VAL A 353 -11.75 3.76 19.48
C VAL A 353 -10.67 3.31 18.51
N VAL A 354 -9.69 4.18 18.28
CA VAL A 354 -8.44 3.83 17.62
C VAL A 354 -7.41 3.41 18.66
N TRP A 355 -6.90 2.20 18.53
CA TRP A 355 -5.89 1.59 19.40
C TRP A 355 -4.56 1.54 18.68
N ASP A 356 -3.54 2.23 19.18
CA ASP A 356 -2.22 2.30 18.55
C ASP A 356 -1.09 2.16 19.59
N ALA A 357 0.08 1.80 19.11
CA ALA A 357 1.35 1.87 19.84
C ALA A 357 1.29 1.20 21.25
N ASP A 358 1.51 2.00 22.32
CA ASP A 358 1.56 1.46 23.68
C ASP A 358 0.25 0.81 24.14
N ALA A 359 -0.90 1.23 23.60
CA ALA A 359 -2.17 0.58 23.89
C ALA A 359 -2.18 -0.86 23.36
N LEU A 360 -1.69 -1.11 22.16
CA LEU A 360 -1.56 -2.46 21.59
C LEU A 360 -0.59 -3.32 22.40
N ASN A 361 0.53 -2.74 22.83
CA ASN A 361 1.51 -3.42 23.68
C ASN A 361 0.92 -3.79 25.06
N LEU A 362 0.03 -2.97 25.59
CA LEU A 362 -0.68 -3.26 26.86
C LEU A 362 -1.77 -4.31 26.67
N LEU A 363 -2.50 -4.27 25.55
CA LEU A 363 -3.50 -5.29 25.19
C LEU A 363 -2.85 -6.67 25.07
N ALA A 364 -1.70 -6.78 24.42
CA ALA A 364 -0.94 -8.04 24.28
C ALA A 364 -0.55 -8.67 25.63
N LYS A 365 -0.49 -7.88 26.69
CA LYS A 365 -0.10 -8.33 28.06
C LYS A 365 -1.29 -8.50 29.01
N THR A 366 -2.51 -8.25 28.53
CA THR A 366 -3.68 -8.12 29.40
C THR A 366 -4.79 -9.06 28.98
N ASP A 367 -5.10 -10.03 29.82
CA ASP A 367 -6.22 -10.95 29.62
C ASP A 367 -7.59 -10.25 29.75
N GLY A 368 -8.57 -10.75 28.99
CA GLY A 368 -9.99 -10.43 29.14
C GLY A 368 -10.41 -9.03 28.65
N ILE A 369 -9.65 -8.42 27.73
CA ILE A 369 -10.06 -7.20 27.03
C ILE A 369 -10.56 -7.54 25.61
N PHE A 370 -10.02 -8.57 24.99
CA PHE A 370 -10.50 -9.05 23.69
C PHE A 370 -11.78 -9.92 23.80
N PRO A 371 -12.65 -9.90 22.77
CA PRO A 371 -12.60 -9.03 21.60
C PRO A 371 -12.91 -7.56 21.93
N LEU A 372 -12.41 -6.66 21.08
CA LEU A 372 -12.80 -5.26 21.05
C LEU A 372 -14.18 -5.10 20.37
N LYS A 373 -14.63 -3.86 20.20
CA LYS A 373 -15.88 -3.60 19.48
C LYS A 373 -15.63 -3.62 17.96
N GLU A 374 -16.59 -4.08 17.19
CA GLU A 374 -16.57 -4.07 15.73
C GLU A 374 -16.29 -2.66 15.14
N SER A 375 -16.76 -1.62 15.85
CA SER A 375 -16.53 -0.22 15.47
C SER A 375 -15.12 0.30 15.76
N ASP A 376 -14.30 -0.44 16.50
CA ASP A 376 -12.94 -0.03 16.85
C ASP A 376 -11.97 -0.30 15.68
N VAL A 377 -10.82 0.37 15.72
CA VAL A 377 -9.73 0.18 14.76
C VAL A 377 -8.43 -0.04 15.51
N ILE A 378 -7.71 -1.09 15.19
CA ILE A 378 -6.33 -1.27 15.64
C ILE A 378 -5.35 -0.96 14.51
N THR A 379 -4.19 -0.35 14.85
CA THR A 379 -3.21 0.09 13.84
C THR A 379 -1.80 -0.47 14.12
N PRO A 380 -1.62 -1.82 14.23
CA PRO A 380 -0.31 -2.37 14.54
C PRO A 380 0.69 -2.21 13.38
N HIS A 381 1.96 -1.98 13.72
CA HIS A 381 3.09 -2.32 12.84
C HIS A 381 3.48 -3.80 13.04
N PRO A 382 4.31 -4.43 12.16
CA PRO A 382 4.60 -5.87 12.26
C PRO A 382 5.07 -6.33 13.65
N GLY A 383 5.90 -5.54 14.33
CA GLY A 383 6.35 -5.90 15.68
C GLY A 383 5.28 -5.78 16.78
N GLU A 384 4.25 -4.94 16.61
CA GLU A 384 3.07 -4.88 17.50
C GLU A 384 2.12 -6.04 17.21
N ALA A 385 1.92 -6.35 15.91
CA ALA A 385 1.15 -7.48 15.45
C ALA A 385 1.71 -8.81 16.00
N ALA A 386 3.03 -8.99 15.91
CA ALA A 386 3.73 -10.16 16.44
C ALA A 386 3.50 -10.36 17.94
N ARG A 387 3.54 -9.26 18.74
CA ARG A 387 3.25 -9.34 20.17
C ARG A 387 1.79 -9.69 20.47
N LEU A 388 0.84 -9.21 19.66
CA LEU A 388 -0.58 -9.54 19.82
C LEU A 388 -0.86 -11.00 19.47
N LEU A 389 -0.18 -11.56 18.46
CA LEU A 389 -0.35 -12.93 17.98
C LEU A 389 0.59 -13.95 18.64
N ASP A 390 1.49 -13.49 19.53
CA ASP A 390 2.52 -14.30 20.18
C ASP A 390 3.37 -15.10 19.17
N CYS A 391 3.91 -14.40 18.16
CA CYS A 391 4.74 -14.94 17.09
C CYS A 391 5.92 -14.01 16.76
N ASP A 392 6.77 -14.39 15.80
CA ASP A 392 7.87 -13.57 15.34
C ASP A 392 7.41 -12.52 14.30
N ALA A 393 8.09 -11.37 14.26
CA ALA A 393 7.76 -10.30 13.31
C ALA A 393 8.00 -10.70 11.85
N GLU A 394 8.89 -11.65 11.61
CA GLU A 394 9.17 -12.22 10.28
C GLU A 394 7.96 -12.98 9.75
N GLU A 395 7.26 -13.76 10.58
CA GLU A 395 6.01 -14.45 10.19
C GLU A 395 4.95 -13.47 9.70
N ILE A 396 4.86 -12.27 10.35
CA ILE A 396 3.90 -11.24 9.94
C ILE A 396 4.23 -10.66 8.56
N THR A 397 5.51 -10.52 8.24
CA THR A 397 5.96 -9.94 6.97
C THR A 397 5.97 -10.95 5.83
N GLU A 398 6.23 -12.22 6.12
CA GLU A 398 6.19 -13.32 5.14
C GLU A 398 4.78 -13.58 4.61
N ASP A 399 3.76 -13.53 5.47
CA ASP A 399 2.35 -13.66 5.07
C ASP A 399 1.47 -12.63 5.78
N ALA A 400 1.54 -11.40 5.28
CA ALA A 400 0.82 -10.27 5.86
C ALA A 400 -0.71 -10.41 5.76
N LEU A 401 -1.23 -11.12 4.76
CA LEU A 401 -2.67 -11.39 4.65
C LEU A 401 -3.16 -12.37 5.70
N ALA A 402 -2.48 -13.50 5.88
CA ALA A 402 -2.83 -14.45 6.93
C ALA A 402 -2.65 -13.83 8.34
N ALA A 403 -1.64 -12.98 8.53
CA ALA A 403 -1.46 -12.24 9.77
C ALA A 403 -2.60 -11.25 10.03
N LEU A 404 -3.08 -10.57 8.98
CA LEU A 404 -4.21 -9.65 9.05
C LEU A 404 -5.49 -10.35 9.49
N ASP A 405 -5.80 -11.51 8.90
CA ASP A 405 -6.97 -12.34 9.26
C ASP A 405 -6.88 -12.82 10.72
N ARG A 406 -5.72 -13.35 11.14
CA ARG A 406 -5.48 -13.76 12.53
C ARG A 406 -5.66 -12.63 13.53
N LEU A 407 -5.23 -11.40 13.18
CA LEU A 407 -5.43 -10.22 14.01
C LEU A 407 -6.91 -9.85 14.11
N HIS A 408 -7.64 -9.91 12.98
CA HIS A 408 -9.08 -9.67 12.99
C HIS A 408 -9.83 -10.69 13.86
N ASP A 409 -9.53 -11.97 13.69
CA ASP A 409 -10.12 -13.06 14.49
C ASP A 409 -9.87 -12.89 16.01
N LEU A 410 -8.67 -12.43 16.37
CA LEU A 410 -8.33 -12.14 17.77
C LEU A 410 -9.06 -10.91 18.30
N CYS A 411 -9.10 -9.82 17.53
CA CYS A 411 -9.54 -8.52 18.00
C CYS A 411 -11.03 -8.27 17.80
N GLY A 412 -11.66 -8.87 16.80
CA GLY A 412 -13.07 -8.69 16.45
C GLY A 412 -13.41 -7.29 15.93
N CYS A 413 -12.42 -6.54 15.43
CA CYS A 413 -12.58 -5.18 14.96
C CYS A 413 -11.79 -4.93 13.66
N THR A 414 -11.90 -3.73 13.09
CA THR A 414 -11.10 -3.37 11.92
C THR A 414 -9.61 -3.34 12.26
N VAL A 415 -8.81 -4.01 11.43
CA VAL A 415 -7.35 -4.07 11.54
C VAL A 415 -6.70 -3.30 10.41
N LEU A 416 -5.78 -2.40 10.74
CA LEU A 416 -4.90 -1.73 9.81
C LEU A 416 -3.46 -2.16 10.11
N LEU A 417 -2.92 -3.11 9.36
CA LEU A 417 -1.55 -3.59 9.48
C LEU A 417 -0.62 -2.67 8.68
N LYS A 418 0.21 -1.92 9.42
CA LYS A 418 1.17 -0.96 8.83
C LYS A 418 2.32 -1.70 8.13
N GLY A 419 2.66 -1.25 6.91
CA GLY A 419 3.77 -1.81 6.11
C GLY A 419 4.10 -0.91 4.92
N ALA A 420 5.02 -1.37 4.06
CA ALA A 420 5.32 -0.71 2.78
C ALA A 420 4.04 -0.56 1.92
N ARG A 421 3.17 -1.56 1.99
CA ARG A 421 1.77 -1.52 1.58
C ARG A 421 0.91 -1.79 2.81
N THR A 422 0.17 -0.78 3.25
CA THR A 422 -0.73 -0.94 4.40
C THR A 422 -1.94 -1.76 4.01
N LEU A 423 -2.19 -2.86 4.73
CA LEU A 423 -3.35 -3.74 4.55
C LEU A 423 -4.41 -3.45 5.60
N ILE A 424 -5.68 -3.53 5.22
CA ILE A 424 -6.80 -3.16 6.10
C ILE A 424 -7.93 -4.17 5.90
N THR A 425 -8.50 -4.70 7.00
CA THR A 425 -9.67 -5.59 6.92
C THR A 425 -10.67 -5.33 8.04
N ASP A 426 -11.93 -5.62 7.76
CA ASP A 426 -13.02 -5.76 8.73
C ASP A 426 -13.52 -7.21 8.84
N GLY A 427 -12.77 -8.16 8.25
CA GLY A 427 -13.11 -9.58 8.16
C GLY A 427 -14.02 -9.95 6.98
N MET A 428 -14.61 -8.97 6.30
CA MET A 428 -15.42 -9.18 5.09
C MET A 428 -14.75 -8.63 3.83
N THR A 429 -14.09 -7.51 3.97
CA THR A 429 -13.40 -6.81 2.89
C THR A 429 -11.96 -6.58 3.30
N THR A 430 -11.04 -6.83 2.37
CA THR A 430 -9.62 -6.51 2.56
C THR A 430 -9.19 -5.45 1.54
N ALA A 431 -8.51 -4.42 2.02
CA ALA A 431 -8.00 -3.31 1.20
C ALA A 431 -6.48 -3.17 1.30
N CYS A 432 -5.88 -2.59 0.27
CA CYS A 432 -4.47 -2.25 0.23
C CYS A 432 -4.27 -0.77 -0.14
N ASN A 433 -3.46 -0.05 0.63
CA ASN A 433 -3.09 1.32 0.28
C ASN A 433 -1.83 1.33 -0.59
N LEU A 434 -1.96 1.80 -1.84
CA LEU A 434 -0.85 1.96 -2.78
C LEU A 434 -0.06 3.25 -2.59
N HIS A 435 -0.69 4.27 -2.02
CA HIS A 435 -0.12 5.60 -1.89
C HIS A 435 0.71 5.67 -0.61
N THR A 436 1.99 5.37 -0.72
CA THR A 436 2.96 5.37 0.38
C THR A 436 4.23 6.09 -0.02
N SER A 437 5.05 6.46 0.97
CA SER A 437 6.35 7.07 0.76
C SER A 437 7.35 6.57 1.80
N PRO A 438 8.61 6.30 1.44
CA PRO A 438 9.67 6.01 2.41
C PRO A 438 9.84 7.09 3.48
N ALA A 439 9.44 8.33 3.20
CA ALA A 439 9.42 9.43 4.16
C ALA A 439 8.54 9.14 5.40
N LEU A 440 7.57 8.23 5.30
CA LEU A 440 6.72 7.80 6.42
C LEU A 440 7.44 6.84 7.40
N ALA A 441 8.58 6.27 7.02
CA ALA A 441 9.37 5.39 7.86
C ALA A 441 10.15 6.19 8.93
N LYS A 442 9.44 6.95 9.76
CA LYS A 442 9.99 7.84 10.79
C LYS A 442 9.13 7.83 12.05
N GLY A 443 9.78 7.89 13.22
CA GLY A 443 9.05 7.93 14.50
C GLY A 443 8.10 9.13 14.57
N GLY A 444 6.85 8.89 14.94
CA GLY A 444 5.78 9.89 14.98
C GLY A 444 4.80 9.83 13.78
N SER A 445 5.15 9.16 12.68
CA SER A 445 4.28 9.00 11.52
C SER A 445 3.01 8.19 11.87
N GLY A 446 3.13 7.14 12.71
CA GLY A 446 1.99 6.38 13.22
C GLY A 446 1.03 7.22 14.07
N ASP A 447 1.57 8.13 14.91
CA ASP A 447 0.75 9.04 15.71
C ASP A 447 -0.12 9.96 14.82
N VAL A 448 0.44 10.40 13.67
CA VAL A 448 -0.31 11.17 12.66
C VAL A 448 -1.43 10.36 12.06
N LEU A 449 -1.17 9.11 11.66
CA LEU A 449 -2.17 8.19 11.10
C LEU A 449 -3.31 7.94 12.09
N ALA A 450 -3.00 7.63 13.34
CA ALA A 450 -3.99 7.40 14.39
C ALA A 450 -4.91 8.63 14.60
N GLY A 451 -4.32 9.83 14.57
CA GLY A 451 -5.07 11.09 14.63
C GLY A 451 -6.02 11.28 13.44
N ILE A 452 -5.57 11.00 12.21
CA ILE A 452 -6.39 11.09 11.01
C ILE A 452 -7.59 10.14 11.11
N ILE A 453 -7.36 8.85 11.39
CA ILE A 453 -8.43 7.83 11.49
C ILE A 453 -9.45 8.23 12.55
N THR A 454 -8.98 8.70 13.72
CA THR A 454 -9.88 9.12 14.81
C THR A 454 -10.79 10.27 14.39
N ALA A 455 -10.26 11.25 13.64
CA ALA A 455 -11.07 12.36 13.13
C ALA A 455 -12.11 11.92 12.11
N LEU A 456 -11.77 10.95 11.27
CA LEU A 456 -12.67 10.38 10.27
C LEU A 456 -13.82 9.60 10.93
N LEU A 457 -13.53 8.80 11.95
CA LEU A 457 -14.52 8.08 12.75
C LEU A 457 -15.48 9.02 13.50
N ALA A 458 -14.99 10.19 13.93
CA ALA A 458 -15.80 11.14 14.70
C ALA A 458 -16.83 11.90 13.85
N ARG A 459 -16.77 11.84 12.52
CA ARG A 459 -17.66 12.60 11.61
C ARG A 459 -19.11 12.25 11.84
N GLN A 460 -19.95 13.29 12.06
CA GLN A 460 -21.41 13.16 12.19
C GLN A 460 -22.13 13.45 10.88
N LEU A 461 -21.47 14.17 9.98
CA LEU A 461 -21.96 14.44 8.64
C LEU A 461 -21.37 13.38 7.69
N GLU A 462 -22.22 12.58 7.06
CA GLU A 462 -21.82 11.44 6.24
C GLU A 462 -20.85 10.51 7.03
N PRO A 463 -21.35 9.81 8.05
CA PRO A 463 -20.51 8.93 8.87
C PRO A 463 -19.81 7.87 8.03
N LEU A 464 -18.62 7.47 8.48
CA LEU A 464 -17.83 6.41 7.89
C LEU A 464 -17.89 5.18 8.77
N SER A 465 -17.88 3.99 8.17
CA SER A 465 -17.60 2.75 8.88
C SER A 465 -16.15 2.74 9.39
N SER A 466 -15.83 1.80 10.29
CA SER A 466 -14.45 1.62 10.77
C SER A 466 -13.49 1.26 9.62
N LEU A 467 -13.93 0.42 8.68
CA LEU A 467 -13.19 0.07 7.47
C LEU A 467 -12.93 1.31 6.60
N GLU A 468 -13.99 2.05 6.23
CA GLU A 468 -13.84 3.27 5.40
C GLU A 468 -12.92 4.30 6.07
N ALA A 469 -13.06 4.53 7.38
CA ALA A 469 -12.22 5.47 8.11
C ALA A 469 -10.74 5.04 8.11
N ALA A 470 -10.45 3.75 8.23
CA ALA A 470 -9.10 3.21 8.14
C ALA A 470 -8.53 3.30 6.72
N GLN A 471 -9.32 2.96 5.68
CA GLN A 471 -8.95 3.06 4.27
C GLN A 471 -8.63 4.51 3.87
N TYR A 472 -9.56 5.44 4.10
CA TYR A 472 -9.34 6.87 3.82
C TYR A 472 -8.22 7.46 4.68
N GLY A 473 -8.10 7.01 5.94
CA GLY A 473 -7.02 7.42 6.82
C GLY A 473 -5.65 7.05 6.28
N ALA A 474 -5.47 5.81 5.83
CA ALA A 474 -4.25 5.34 5.20
C ALA A 474 -3.93 6.10 3.90
N LEU A 475 -4.94 6.32 3.05
CA LEU A 475 -4.79 7.08 1.80
C LEU A 475 -4.36 8.53 2.07
N ILE A 476 -5.06 9.25 2.95
CA ILE A 476 -4.75 10.64 3.31
C ILE A 476 -3.33 10.75 3.88
N HIS A 477 -2.96 9.84 4.79
CA HIS A 477 -1.65 9.79 5.40
C HIS A 477 -0.55 9.54 4.37
N GLY A 478 -0.75 8.56 3.48
CA GLY A 478 0.18 8.25 2.39
C GLY A 478 0.40 9.43 1.45
N LEU A 479 -0.69 10.07 1.00
CA LEU A 479 -0.65 11.25 0.15
C LEU A 479 0.02 12.45 0.84
N ALA A 480 -0.20 12.64 2.14
CA ALA A 480 0.48 13.67 2.92
C ALA A 480 1.99 13.41 2.98
N GLY A 481 2.41 12.16 3.17
CA GLY A 481 3.82 11.75 3.12
C GLY A 481 4.47 12.02 1.76
N ILE A 482 3.79 11.70 0.65
CA ILE A 482 4.26 11.97 -0.71
C ILE A 482 4.42 13.48 -0.95
N ARG A 483 3.44 14.30 -0.53
CA ARG A 483 3.51 15.77 -0.66
C ARG A 483 4.66 16.34 0.17
N ALA A 484 4.82 15.90 1.41
CA ALA A 484 5.90 16.34 2.28
C ALA A 484 7.28 15.96 1.71
N ALA A 485 7.42 14.74 1.18
CA ALA A 485 8.65 14.28 0.53
C ALA A 485 9.00 15.08 -0.72
N LYS A 486 8.01 15.50 -1.52
CA LYS A 486 8.23 16.39 -2.67
C LYS A 486 8.80 17.76 -2.26
N ILE A 487 8.44 18.26 -1.07
CA ILE A 487 8.87 19.56 -0.56
C ILE A 487 10.24 19.48 0.13
N HIS A 488 10.43 18.49 0.99
CA HIS A 488 11.57 18.39 1.90
C HIS A 488 12.60 17.33 1.52
N GLY A 489 12.24 16.42 0.59
CA GLY A 489 12.98 15.20 0.30
C GLY A 489 12.63 14.07 1.29
N GLU A 490 12.70 12.82 0.85
CA GLU A 490 12.29 11.66 1.65
C GLU A 490 13.05 11.55 2.98
N ASN A 491 14.36 11.76 2.95
CA ASN A 491 15.21 11.66 4.14
C ASN A 491 15.02 12.80 5.15
N CYS A 492 14.58 13.97 4.69
CA CYS A 492 14.47 15.19 5.49
C CYS A 492 13.06 15.48 6.01
N THR A 493 12.04 14.77 5.51
CA THR A 493 10.65 14.92 5.95
C THR A 493 10.48 14.59 7.43
N LEU A 494 9.84 15.46 8.19
CA LEU A 494 9.48 15.29 9.59
C LEU A 494 8.00 14.93 9.73
N PRO A 495 7.56 14.29 10.84
CA PRO A 495 6.15 14.03 11.09
C PRO A 495 5.29 15.31 11.13
N THR A 496 5.86 16.43 11.54
CA THR A 496 5.19 17.75 11.49
C THR A 496 4.91 18.20 10.06
N ASP A 497 5.82 17.92 9.12
CA ASP A 497 5.63 18.24 7.70
C ASP A 497 4.52 17.41 7.10
N ILE A 498 4.41 16.12 7.53
CA ILE A 498 3.30 15.24 7.14
C ILE A 498 1.97 15.84 7.62
N VAL A 499 1.90 16.29 8.89
CA VAL A 499 0.70 16.97 9.44
C VAL A 499 0.33 18.19 8.59
N ASP A 500 1.30 19.01 8.22
CA ASP A 500 1.06 20.25 7.44
C ASP A 500 0.63 19.95 5.99
N CYS A 501 0.98 18.75 5.46
CA CYS A 501 0.61 18.27 4.14
C CYS A 501 -0.71 17.47 4.11
N ILE A 502 -1.41 17.30 5.24
CA ILE A 502 -2.73 16.64 5.27
C ILE A 502 -3.73 17.48 4.48
N ARG A 503 -4.35 16.86 3.47
CA ARG A 503 -5.45 17.39 2.68
C ARG A 503 -6.50 16.32 2.45
N LEU A 504 -7.76 16.73 2.39
CA LEU A 504 -8.91 15.85 2.13
C LEU A 504 -9.40 15.96 0.67
N ASP A 505 -8.52 16.35 -0.22
CA ASP A 505 -8.75 16.47 -1.66
C ASP A 505 -7.57 15.85 -2.44
N ALA A 506 -7.77 15.66 -3.74
CA ALA A 506 -6.75 15.13 -4.64
C ALA A 506 -5.80 16.20 -5.20
N GLU A 507 -5.94 17.48 -4.82
CA GLU A 507 -5.11 18.56 -5.36
C GLU A 507 -3.63 18.41 -4.95
N GLY A 508 -2.74 18.76 -5.88
CA GLY A 508 -1.28 18.74 -5.66
C GLY A 508 -0.62 17.39 -5.79
N LEU A 509 -1.27 16.41 -6.45
CA LEU A 509 -0.71 15.09 -6.74
C LEU A 509 -0.17 14.95 -8.18
N ALA A 510 -0.44 15.94 -9.05
CA ALA A 510 0.05 15.98 -10.42
C ALA A 510 1.52 16.42 -10.50
#